data_0b67ecae02244226d6f2ba70cf527f45
#
_entry.id   0b67ecae02244226d6f2ba70cf527f45
#
_cell.length_a   1.000
_cell.length_b   1.000
_cell.length_c   1.000
_cell.angle_alpha   90.00
_cell.angle_beta   90.00
_cell.angle_gamma   90.00
#
_symmetry.space_group_name_H-M   'P 1'
#
loop_
_entity.id
_entity.type
_entity.pdbx_description
1 polymer ?
#
loop_
_entity_poly.entity_id
_entity_poly.type
_entity_poly.pdbx_seq_one_letter_code
_entity_poly.pdbx_strand_id
1 'polypeptide(L)'
;MATAQEKHLRNVHQLTFGGQNAEAYFSADGKKLIFQSSHGDVKCDQIFIMNIDGSDQHMVSTGKGRTTCSFFYPDGKRILYASTHLASPECPPKPDYSKGYVWGVYSGYDIFTASPDGSNLKQLTDTPGYDAEATISVDGKKITFTS
;
A
#
# COMPACT_ATOMS: atom_id res chain seq x y z
N MET A 1 15.01 -6.72 -15.78
CA MET A 1 15.95 -7.70 -16.40
C MET A 1 17.29 -7.52 -15.72
N ALA A 2 17.90 -8.61 -15.22
CA ALA A 2 19.25 -8.57 -14.67
C ALA A 2 20.25 -8.30 -15.80
N THR A 3 21.26 -7.43 -15.58
CA THR A 3 22.33 -7.20 -16.52
C THR A 3 23.34 -8.38 -16.50
N ALA A 4 24.15 -8.55 -17.55
CA ALA A 4 25.16 -9.59 -17.61
C ALA A 4 26.20 -9.52 -16.44
N GLN A 5 26.29 -8.39 -15.75
CA GLN A 5 27.17 -8.15 -14.62
C GLN A 5 26.51 -8.43 -13.26
N GLU A 6 25.17 -8.63 -13.20
CA GLU A 6 24.47 -8.94 -11.98
C GLU A 6 24.73 -10.39 -11.55
N LYS A 7 25.27 -10.57 -10.33
CA LYS A 7 25.68 -11.88 -9.81
C LYS A 7 24.74 -12.40 -8.71
N HIS A 8 23.88 -11.52 -8.15
CA HIS A 8 23.06 -11.83 -6.98
C HIS A 8 21.60 -12.11 -7.35
N LEU A 9 21.09 -11.50 -8.44
CA LEU A 9 19.73 -11.66 -8.90
C LEU A 9 19.65 -12.68 -10.05
N ARG A 10 18.81 -13.71 -9.88
CA ARG A 10 18.55 -14.73 -10.89
C ARG A 10 17.04 -14.87 -11.09
N ASN A 11 16.62 -15.22 -12.29
CA ASN A 11 15.22 -15.46 -12.65
C ASN A 11 14.31 -14.28 -12.26
N VAL A 12 14.78 -13.06 -12.56
CA VAL A 12 14.01 -11.84 -12.26
C VAL A 12 12.86 -11.72 -13.24
N HIS A 13 11.64 -11.63 -12.70
CA HIS A 13 10.40 -11.44 -13.45
C HIS A 13 9.75 -10.12 -13.05
N GLN A 14 9.28 -9.37 -14.04
CA GLN A 14 8.45 -8.19 -13.82
C GLN A 14 6.99 -8.64 -13.66
N LEU A 15 6.32 -8.23 -12.58
CA LEU A 15 4.95 -8.63 -12.26
C LEU A 15 3.91 -7.53 -12.54
N THR A 16 4.35 -6.27 -12.69
CA THR A 16 3.46 -5.12 -12.96
C THR A 16 3.89 -4.38 -14.21
N PHE A 17 2.91 -3.87 -14.98
CA PHE A 17 3.13 -3.21 -16.26
C PHE A 17 2.34 -1.89 -16.30
N GLY A 18 3.06 -0.77 -16.44
CA GLY A 18 2.48 0.58 -16.46
C GLY A 18 2.25 1.17 -15.07
N GLY A 19 2.04 2.50 -15.03
CA GLY A 19 1.82 3.26 -13.80
C GLY A 19 3.03 3.30 -12.86
N GLN A 20 2.78 3.69 -11.61
CA GLN A 20 3.74 3.62 -10.51
C GLN A 20 3.31 2.49 -9.58
N ASN A 21 4.24 1.62 -9.21
CA ASN A 21 3.99 0.47 -8.34
C ASN A 21 5.10 0.43 -7.30
N ALA A 22 4.74 0.36 -6.03
CA ALA A 22 5.69 0.43 -4.92
C ALA A 22 5.17 -0.32 -3.68
N GLU A 23 6.03 -0.42 -2.67
CA GLU A 23 5.71 -0.94 -1.34
C GLU A 23 5.04 -2.33 -1.41
N ALA A 24 5.67 -3.28 -2.12
CA ALA A 24 5.16 -4.63 -2.25
C ALA A 24 5.64 -5.53 -1.10
N TYR A 25 4.70 -6.17 -0.41
CA TYR A 25 4.96 -7.06 0.72
C TYR A 25 4.23 -8.39 0.56
N PHE A 26 4.85 -9.47 1.02
CA PHE A 26 4.29 -10.81 0.96
C PHE A 26 3.22 -11.05 2.01
N SER A 27 2.23 -11.89 1.66
CA SER A 27 1.38 -12.55 2.65
C SER A 27 2.20 -13.52 3.51
N ALA A 28 1.72 -13.86 4.71
CA ALA A 28 2.43 -14.75 5.63
C ALA A 28 2.71 -16.15 5.04
N ASP A 29 1.87 -16.63 4.15
CA ASP A 29 2.03 -17.90 3.44
C ASP A 29 2.88 -17.79 2.15
N GLY A 30 3.33 -16.58 1.81
CA GLY A 30 4.13 -16.29 0.63
C GLY A 30 3.43 -16.45 -0.71
N LYS A 31 2.10 -16.55 -0.75
CA LYS A 31 1.35 -16.80 -1.99
C LYS A 31 0.79 -15.55 -2.66
N LYS A 32 0.73 -14.44 -1.94
CA LYS A 32 0.20 -13.17 -2.42
C LYS A 32 1.17 -12.03 -2.14
N LEU A 33 1.02 -10.97 -2.93
CA LEU A 33 1.63 -9.67 -2.71
C LEU A 33 0.53 -8.64 -2.48
N ILE A 34 0.75 -7.73 -1.52
CA ILE A 34 -0.01 -6.50 -1.35
C ILE A 34 0.90 -5.33 -1.68
N PHE A 35 0.41 -4.35 -2.42
CA PHE A 35 1.24 -3.24 -2.91
C PHE A 35 0.40 -2.02 -3.22
N GLN A 36 1.03 -0.86 -3.30
CA GLN A 36 0.38 0.36 -3.78
C GLN A 36 0.66 0.57 -5.26
N SER A 37 -0.34 1.06 -5.97
CA SER A 37 -0.25 1.32 -7.40
C SER A 37 -1.12 2.50 -7.84
N SER A 38 -0.63 3.23 -8.85
CA SER A 38 -1.39 4.20 -9.61
C SER A 38 -1.26 3.88 -11.11
N HIS A 39 -2.21 3.13 -11.67
CA HIS A 39 -2.24 2.76 -13.08
C HIS A 39 -3.66 2.85 -13.66
N GLY A 40 -3.77 2.90 -14.97
CA GLY A 40 -5.05 3.06 -15.65
C GLY A 40 -5.73 4.38 -15.26
N ASP A 41 -6.99 4.30 -14.85
CA ASP A 41 -7.79 5.45 -14.42
C ASP A 41 -7.58 5.87 -12.96
N VAL A 42 -6.68 5.18 -12.25
CA VAL A 42 -6.36 5.46 -10.85
C VAL A 42 -5.44 6.68 -10.76
N LYS A 43 -5.94 7.78 -10.19
CA LYS A 43 -5.26 9.09 -10.18
C LYS A 43 -4.14 9.21 -9.16
N CYS A 44 -4.19 8.45 -8.07
CA CYS A 44 -3.17 8.37 -7.03
C CYS A 44 -3.17 6.98 -6.40
N ASP A 45 -2.13 6.70 -5.60
CA ASP A 45 -1.89 5.36 -5.09
C ASP A 45 -3.12 4.77 -4.41
N GLN A 46 -3.45 3.55 -4.79
CA GLN A 46 -4.44 2.68 -4.18
C GLN A 46 -3.78 1.34 -3.82
N ILE A 47 -4.39 0.59 -2.91
CA ILE A 47 -3.87 -0.71 -2.49
C ILE A 47 -4.44 -1.81 -3.36
N PHE A 48 -3.56 -2.67 -3.85
CA PHE A 48 -3.86 -3.83 -4.67
C PHE A 48 -3.29 -5.11 -4.04
N ILE A 49 -3.92 -6.22 -4.36
CA ILE A 49 -3.42 -7.56 -4.08
C ILE A 49 -3.28 -8.31 -5.40
N MET A 50 -2.27 -9.18 -5.49
CA MET A 50 -2.10 -10.13 -6.59
C MET A 50 -1.49 -11.44 -6.08
N ASN A 51 -1.57 -12.51 -6.87
CA ASN A 51 -0.78 -13.71 -6.64
C ASN A 51 0.71 -13.45 -6.93
N ILE A 52 1.60 -14.27 -6.37
CA ILE A 52 3.06 -14.08 -6.53
C ILE A 52 3.54 -14.27 -7.98
N ASP A 53 2.72 -14.84 -8.85
CA ASP A 53 2.98 -14.96 -10.29
C ASP A 53 2.48 -13.74 -11.11
N GLY A 54 1.91 -12.73 -10.42
CA GLY A 54 1.34 -11.53 -11.02
C GLY A 54 -0.12 -11.67 -11.48
N SER A 55 -0.73 -12.83 -11.33
CA SER A 55 -2.13 -13.06 -11.68
C SER A 55 -3.10 -12.52 -10.60
N ASP A 56 -4.39 -12.42 -10.94
CA ASP A 56 -5.48 -12.02 -10.03
C ASP A 56 -5.23 -10.65 -9.36
N GLN A 57 -4.70 -9.70 -10.13
CA GLN A 57 -4.48 -8.34 -9.63
C GLN A 57 -5.80 -7.60 -9.50
N HIS A 58 -6.12 -7.14 -8.28
CA HIS A 58 -7.33 -6.37 -7.99
C HIS A 58 -7.12 -5.35 -6.88
N MET A 59 -7.88 -4.25 -6.93
CA MET A 59 -7.86 -3.19 -5.92
C MET A 59 -8.66 -3.62 -4.70
N VAL A 60 -8.11 -3.37 -3.50
CA VAL A 60 -8.73 -3.68 -2.20
C VAL A 60 -8.97 -2.45 -1.32
N SER A 61 -8.47 -1.29 -1.71
CA SER A 61 -8.80 -0.01 -1.10
C SER A 61 -10.05 0.61 -1.74
N THR A 62 -10.49 1.73 -1.19
CA THR A 62 -11.79 2.35 -1.56
C THR A 62 -11.83 2.98 -2.95
N GLY A 63 -10.69 3.16 -3.62
CA GLY A 63 -10.59 3.93 -4.87
C GLY A 63 -10.67 5.45 -4.66
N LYS A 64 -10.78 5.92 -3.41
CA LYS A 64 -10.88 7.32 -3.03
C LYS A 64 -9.68 7.75 -2.21
N GLY A 65 -9.35 9.05 -2.29
CA GLY A 65 -8.17 9.59 -1.63
C GLY A 65 -6.89 8.93 -2.11
N ARG A 66 -5.82 9.05 -1.34
CA ARG A 66 -4.56 8.34 -1.55
C ARG A 66 -4.36 7.31 -0.45
N THR A 67 -3.83 6.15 -0.80
CA THR A 67 -3.45 5.11 0.15
C THR A 67 -1.95 4.85 0.12
N THR A 68 -1.38 4.29 1.19
CA THR A 68 0.04 3.95 1.27
C THR A 68 0.30 2.83 2.29
N CYS A 69 1.49 2.22 2.21
CA CYS A 69 2.08 1.36 3.23
C CYS A 69 1.14 0.27 3.73
N SER A 70 0.87 -0.71 2.89
CA SER A 70 -0.07 -1.79 3.20
C SER A 70 0.62 -3.07 3.61
N PHE A 71 0.02 -3.82 4.54
CA PHE A 71 0.50 -5.13 5.00
C PHE A 71 -0.63 -6.13 5.17
N PHE A 72 -0.33 -7.41 4.99
CA PHE A 72 -1.19 -8.47 5.50
C PHE A 72 -0.98 -8.65 7.00
N TYR A 73 -2.05 -8.92 7.73
CA TYR A 73 -1.93 -9.48 9.08
C TYR A 73 -1.36 -10.91 9.01
N PRO A 74 -0.64 -11.36 10.07
CA PRO A 74 -0.05 -12.71 10.10
C PRO A 74 -1.06 -13.84 9.94
N ASP A 75 -2.32 -13.59 10.32
CA ASP A 75 -3.43 -14.56 10.17
C ASP A 75 -3.96 -14.66 8.72
N GLY A 76 -3.51 -13.79 7.81
CA GLY A 76 -3.96 -13.70 6.43
C GLY A 76 -5.43 -13.27 6.23
N LYS A 77 -6.15 -12.95 7.31
CA LYS A 77 -7.58 -12.62 7.28
C LYS A 77 -7.87 -11.13 7.19
N ARG A 78 -6.86 -10.31 7.41
CA ARG A 78 -6.96 -8.84 7.40
C ARG A 78 -5.78 -8.24 6.69
N ILE A 79 -6.01 -7.01 6.21
CA ILE A 79 -4.98 -6.11 5.71
C ILE A 79 -4.96 -4.82 6.51
N LEU A 80 -3.84 -4.14 6.48
CA LEU A 80 -3.61 -2.83 7.10
C LEU A 80 -3.15 -1.86 6.02
N TYR A 81 -3.60 -0.62 6.03
CA TYR A 81 -3.06 0.45 5.18
C TYR A 81 -3.42 1.83 5.72
N ALA A 82 -2.68 2.85 5.32
CA ALA A 82 -3.02 4.24 5.57
C ALA A 82 -3.79 4.85 4.40
N SER A 83 -4.72 5.77 4.66
CA SER A 83 -5.54 6.39 3.63
C SER A 83 -6.08 7.76 4.01
N THR A 84 -6.23 8.64 3.02
CA THR A 84 -6.86 9.96 3.17
C THR A 84 -8.35 9.97 2.79
N HIS A 85 -8.98 8.83 2.47
CA HIS A 85 -10.31 8.78 1.84
C HIS A 85 -11.45 9.35 2.69
N LEU A 86 -11.30 9.37 4.02
CA LEU A 86 -12.28 10.01 4.90
C LEU A 86 -12.10 11.53 4.96
N ALA A 87 -10.87 12.04 4.86
CA ALA A 87 -10.60 13.47 4.82
C ALA A 87 -11.03 14.07 3.47
N SER A 88 -10.79 13.37 2.36
CA SER A 88 -11.23 13.76 1.01
C SER A 88 -11.29 12.55 0.09
N PRO A 89 -12.33 12.44 -0.77
CA PRO A 89 -12.36 11.44 -1.82
C PRO A 89 -11.35 11.74 -2.96
N GLU A 90 -10.85 12.96 -3.04
CA GLU A 90 -9.90 13.39 -4.07
C GLU A 90 -8.46 13.07 -3.68
N CYS A 91 -7.59 12.97 -4.69
CA CYS A 91 -6.17 12.83 -4.46
C CYS A 91 -5.60 14.09 -3.77
N PRO A 92 -4.75 13.96 -2.73
CA PRO A 92 -4.04 15.09 -2.19
C PRO A 92 -3.18 15.80 -3.26
N PRO A 93 -2.95 17.11 -3.15
CA PRO A 93 -2.10 17.83 -4.09
C PRO A 93 -0.69 17.23 -4.11
N LYS A 94 -0.06 17.22 -5.29
CA LYS A 94 1.34 16.77 -5.39
C LYS A 94 2.26 17.74 -4.65
N PRO A 95 3.26 17.23 -3.91
CA PRO A 95 4.27 18.09 -3.31
C PRO A 95 5.03 18.91 -4.37
N ASP A 96 5.56 20.07 -3.96
CA ASP A 96 6.47 20.86 -4.81
C ASP A 96 7.86 20.21 -4.84
N TYR A 97 8.24 19.67 -6.00
CA TYR A 97 9.54 19.03 -6.24
C TYR A 97 10.59 19.97 -6.81
N SER A 98 10.33 21.29 -6.91
CA SER A 98 11.24 22.26 -7.52
C SER A 98 12.62 22.35 -6.82
N LYS A 99 12.67 21.98 -5.54
CA LYS A 99 13.91 21.94 -4.74
C LYS A 99 14.41 20.52 -4.45
N GLY A 100 13.93 19.51 -5.18
CA GLY A 100 14.28 18.11 -5.00
C GLY A 100 13.11 17.27 -4.48
N TYR A 101 13.39 15.99 -4.21
CA TYR A 101 12.38 15.06 -3.72
C TYR A 101 11.94 15.42 -2.29
N VAL A 102 10.61 15.42 -2.08
CA VAL A 102 10.00 15.57 -0.76
C VAL A 102 8.87 14.55 -0.60
N TRP A 103 8.71 14.02 0.61
CA TRP A 103 7.57 13.20 0.95
C TRP A 103 6.40 14.09 1.40
N GLY A 104 5.21 13.84 0.86
CA GLY A 104 4.01 14.61 1.21
C GLY A 104 3.40 14.13 2.52
N VAL A 105 3.55 14.87 3.59
CA VAL A 105 2.89 14.63 4.87
C VAL A 105 1.52 15.33 4.85
N TYR A 106 0.45 14.57 4.72
CA TYR A 106 -0.91 15.10 4.67
C TYR A 106 -1.67 14.76 5.96
N SER A 107 -2.21 15.76 6.62
CA SER A 107 -2.90 15.62 7.91
C SER A 107 -4.20 14.80 7.88
N GLY A 108 -4.60 14.32 6.73
CA GLY A 108 -5.80 13.49 6.59
C GLY A 108 -5.54 12.00 6.44
N TYR A 109 -4.30 11.55 6.66
CA TYR A 109 -4.02 10.12 6.70
C TYR A 109 -4.42 9.54 8.05
N ASP A 110 -5.24 8.47 7.97
CA ASP A 110 -5.55 7.57 9.06
C ASP A 110 -5.22 6.13 8.70
N ILE A 111 -5.09 5.29 9.71
CA ILE A 111 -4.81 3.87 9.56
C ILE A 111 -6.13 3.10 9.54
N PHE A 112 -6.24 2.16 8.60
CA PHE A 112 -7.40 1.31 8.39
C PHE A 112 -7.03 -0.15 8.37
N THR A 113 -7.97 -0.99 8.76
CA THR A 113 -7.93 -2.44 8.53
C THR A 113 -9.15 -2.86 7.71
N ALA A 114 -8.97 -3.86 6.85
CA ALA A 114 -10.03 -4.45 6.04
C ALA A 114 -9.80 -5.95 5.86
N SER A 115 -10.76 -6.66 5.29
CA SER A 115 -10.55 -8.00 4.74
C SER A 115 -9.72 -7.92 3.44
N PRO A 116 -9.03 -9.00 3.02
CA PRO A 116 -8.24 -8.99 1.77
C PRO A 116 -9.06 -8.78 0.49
N ASP A 117 -10.37 -8.88 0.54
CA ASP A 117 -11.29 -8.54 -0.55
C ASP A 117 -11.77 -7.08 -0.51
N GLY A 118 -11.24 -6.25 0.41
CA GLY A 118 -11.63 -4.86 0.63
C GLY A 118 -12.88 -4.67 1.51
N SER A 119 -13.57 -5.73 1.89
CA SER A 119 -14.74 -5.66 2.79
C SER A 119 -14.34 -5.42 4.26
N ASN A 120 -15.33 -5.18 5.12
CA ASN A 120 -15.15 -5.01 6.56
C ASN A 120 -14.14 -3.91 6.93
N LEU A 121 -14.13 -2.83 6.16
CA LEU A 121 -13.27 -1.66 6.39
C LEU A 121 -13.55 -1.04 7.75
N LYS A 122 -12.49 -0.82 8.53
CA LYS A 122 -12.55 -0.19 9.85
C LYS A 122 -11.39 0.78 10.02
N GLN A 123 -11.69 2.01 10.46
CA GLN A 123 -10.71 2.99 10.89
C GLN A 123 -10.12 2.60 12.24
N LEU A 124 -8.80 2.74 12.40
CA LEU A 124 -8.07 2.43 13.63
C LEU A 124 -7.56 3.68 14.34
N THR A 125 -7.24 4.74 13.60
CA THR A 125 -6.84 6.05 14.15
C THR A 125 -7.81 7.13 13.65
N ASP A 126 -8.05 8.16 14.47
CA ASP A 126 -8.92 9.30 14.18
C ASP A 126 -8.37 10.61 14.78
N THR A 127 -7.10 10.61 15.18
CA THR A 127 -6.42 11.77 15.73
C THR A 127 -6.08 12.76 14.61
N PRO A 128 -6.29 14.06 14.79
CA PRO A 128 -5.84 15.03 13.80
C PRO A 128 -4.33 14.97 13.60
N GLY A 129 -3.87 14.69 12.39
CA GLY A 129 -2.45 14.58 12.09
C GLY A 129 -2.17 13.65 10.90
N TYR A 130 -0.94 13.19 10.82
CA TYR A 130 -0.46 12.24 9.83
C TYR A 130 -0.28 10.89 10.48
N ASP A 131 -1.27 10.02 10.39
CA ASP A 131 -1.18 8.65 10.90
C ASP A 131 -0.94 7.69 9.71
N ALA A 132 0.32 7.26 9.53
CA ALA A 132 0.69 6.43 8.38
C ALA A 132 1.88 5.49 8.69
N GLU A 133 2.35 4.79 7.65
CA GLU A 133 3.53 3.92 7.68
C GLU A 133 3.45 2.83 8.76
N ALA A 134 2.24 2.30 8.95
CA ALA A 134 1.96 1.30 9.95
C ALA A 134 2.52 -0.07 9.57
N THR A 135 3.07 -0.78 10.55
CA THR A 135 3.45 -2.19 10.44
C THR A 135 2.90 -3.00 11.61
N ILE A 136 2.86 -4.33 11.47
CA ILE A 136 2.18 -5.23 12.39
C ILE A 136 3.20 -6.17 13.05
N SER A 137 3.08 -6.38 14.36
CA SER A 137 3.87 -7.38 15.08
C SER A 137 3.57 -8.81 14.58
N VAL A 138 4.55 -9.70 14.70
CA VAL A 138 4.44 -11.10 14.25
C VAL A 138 3.25 -11.85 14.88
N ASP A 139 2.87 -11.49 16.10
CA ASP A 139 1.70 -12.07 16.79
C ASP A 139 0.36 -11.39 16.40
N GLY A 140 0.40 -10.38 15.53
CA GLY A 140 -0.77 -9.64 15.03
C GLY A 140 -1.48 -8.76 16.08
N LYS A 141 -0.84 -8.52 17.25
CA LYS A 141 -1.50 -7.83 18.38
C LYS A 141 -1.12 -6.37 18.53
N LYS A 142 -0.03 -5.95 17.89
CA LYS A 142 0.48 -4.57 17.99
C LYS A 142 0.70 -3.99 16.60
N ILE A 143 0.46 -2.70 16.49
CA ILE A 143 0.76 -1.89 15.30
C ILE A 143 1.72 -0.78 15.75
N THR A 144 2.79 -0.59 15.00
CA THR A 144 3.69 0.57 15.11
C THR A 144 3.45 1.45 13.90
N PHE A 145 3.36 2.75 14.09
CA PHE A 145 3.08 3.71 13.02
C PHE A 145 3.71 5.08 13.32
N THR A 146 3.76 5.94 12.31
CA THR A 146 4.12 7.35 12.44
C THR A 146 2.87 8.18 12.73
N SER A 147 2.96 9.09 13.71
CA SER A 147 1.89 10.01 14.10
C SER A 147 2.46 11.38 14.43
#